data_4adde345e65e975c27b95e3c8a3ead03
#
_entry.id   4adde345e65e975c27b95e3c8a3ead03
#
_cell.length_a   1.000
_cell.length_b   1.000
_cell.length_c   1.000
_cell.angle_alpha   90.00
_cell.angle_beta   90.00
_cell.angle_gamma   90.00
#
_symmetry.space_group_name_H-M   'P 1'
#
loop_
_entity.id
_entity.type
_entity.pdbx_description
1 polymer ?
#
loop_
_entity_poly.entity_id
_entity_poly.type
_entity_poly.pdbx_seq_one_letter_code
_entity_poly.pdbx_strand_id
1 'polypeptide(L)'
;TITLEPMYVLTYYEKPSEVRRQVNYYKYIDDLNRRKALSSRLLITNQETALTEAQVKEHFASIDEHTSVIVEHPNDAIARFARSLDFYLVQDLDNAIADLTQAIICDGTFFPAYFNRALIRYKQLEYNKAEDEMNRTAGNAVIPKPEVKVMDYDIIKNDLDKVIELAPDFVYAYYNRGNVLSVLKDYRAAIVDYDKAIALDPNFADAYFNRGLTHIFLGNNRQGIADLSKAGELGIVSAYNIIKRFTEQKE
;
A
#
# COMPACT_ATOMS: atom_id res chain seq x y z
N THR A 1 -0.65 22.04 3.55
CA THR A 1 -0.32 21.03 2.54
C THR A 1 -1.51 20.10 2.39
N ILE A 2 -1.91 19.78 1.19
CA ILE A 2 -2.95 18.81 0.89
C ILE A 2 -2.24 17.55 0.39
N THR A 3 -2.43 16.43 1.06
CA THR A 3 -1.80 15.16 0.73
C THR A 3 -2.84 14.15 0.26
N LEU A 4 -2.41 13.21 -0.58
CA LEU A 4 -3.22 12.06 -0.95
C LEU A 4 -3.48 11.19 0.27
N GLU A 5 -4.61 10.46 0.26
CA GLU A 5 -4.83 9.39 1.23
C GLU A 5 -3.76 8.30 1.05
N PRO A 6 -3.29 7.69 2.16
CA PRO A 6 -2.19 6.73 2.13
C PRO A 6 -2.46 5.49 1.28
N MET A 7 -1.38 4.79 0.94
CA MET A 7 -1.46 3.51 0.23
C MET A 7 -1.88 2.39 1.16
N TYR A 8 -2.57 1.40 0.62
CA TYR A 8 -2.99 0.21 1.34
C TYR A 8 -1.89 -0.83 1.40
N VAL A 9 -1.79 -1.53 2.51
CA VAL A 9 -0.88 -2.64 2.77
C VAL A 9 -1.64 -3.81 3.38
N LEU A 10 -1.24 -5.02 3.05
CA LEU A 10 -1.77 -6.23 3.68
C LEU A 10 -0.93 -6.52 4.93
N THR A 11 -1.55 -6.45 6.11
CA THR A 11 -0.89 -6.62 7.41
C THR A 11 -1.20 -7.95 8.10
N TYR A 12 -2.16 -8.71 7.58
CA TYR A 12 -2.49 -10.02 8.10
C TYR A 12 -2.93 -10.96 6.97
N TYR A 13 -2.45 -12.20 7.02
CA TYR A 13 -2.78 -13.25 6.08
C TYR A 13 -2.83 -14.60 6.82
N GLU A 14 -4.01 -15.23 6.86
CA GLU A 14 -4.14 -16.56 7.42
C GLU A 14 -3.78 -17.61 6.36
N LYS A 15 -2.81 -18.47 6.69
CA LYS A 15 -2.42 -19.57 5.81
C LYS A 15 -3.64 -20.50 5.57
N PRO A 16 -4.07 -20.71 4.33
CA PRO A 16 -5.13 -21.67 4.02
C PRO A 16 -4.73 -23.08 4.45
N SER A 17 -5.70 -23.89 4.89
CA SER A 17 -5.46 -25.29 5.22
C SER A 17 -4.86 -26.04 4.02
N GLU A 18 -4.11 -27.13 4.27
CA GLU A 18 -3.43 -27.89 3.21
C GLU A 18 -4.35 -28.37 2.08
N VAL A 19 -5.59 -28.68 2.39
CA VAL A 19 -6.62 -29.06 1.41
C VAL A 19 -6.94 -27.93 0.43
N ARG A 20 -6.68 -26.67 0.81
CA ARG A 20 -6.91 -25.49 -0.02
C ARG A 20 -5.67 -24.99 -0.74
N ARG A 21 -4.49 -25.58 -0.53
CA ARG A 21 -3.25 -25.21 -1.24
C ARG A 21 -3.33 -25.36 -2.77
N GLN A 22 -4.24 -26.19 -3.26
CA GLN A 22 -4.47 -26.38 -4.71
C GLN A 22 -5.45 -25.36 -5.30
N VAL A 23 -6.14 -24.58 -4.47
CA VAL A 23 -7.03 -23.51 -4.92
C VAL A 23 -6.19 -22.24 -5.12
N ASN A 24 -6.39 -21.58 -6.24
CA ASN A 24 -5.73 -20.32 -6.56
C ASN A 24 -5.87 -19.33 -5.38
N TYR A 25 -4.77 -19.12 -4.64
CA TYR A 25 -4.70 -18.26 -3.45
C TYR A 25 -5.23 -16.84 -3.71
N TYR A 26 -5.01 -16.34 -4.91
CA TYR A 26 -5.39 -15.01 -5.35
C TYR A 26 -6.91 -14.84 -5.36
N LYS A 27 -7.60 -15.81 -5.94
CA LYS A 27 -9.06 -15.84 -5.92
C LYS A 27 -9.60 -15.91 -4.49
N TYR A 28 -8.93 -16.65 -3.62
CA TYR A 28 -9.30 -16.77 -2.20
C TYR A 28 -9.16 -15.43 -1.46
N ILE A 29 -8.03 -14.71 -1.64
CA ILE A 29 -7.81 -13.39 -1.04
C ILE A 29 -8.84 -12.38 -1.58
N ASP A 30 -9.10 -12.36 -2.87
CA ASP A 30 -10.10 -11.51 -3.49
C ASP A 30 -11.51 -11.82 -2.97
N ASP A 31 -11.89 -13.10 -2.88
CA ASP A 31 -13.19 -13.51 -2.34
C ASP A 31 -13.33 -13.12 -0.87
N LEU A 32 -12.25 -13.17 -0.08
CA LEU A 32 -12.24 -12.71 1.31
C LEU A 32 -12.45 -11.20 1.40
N ASN A 33 -11.75 -10.42 0.57
CA ASN A 33 -11.90 -8.97 0.53
C ASN A 33 -13.31 -8.55 0.11
N ARG A 34 -13.87 -9.21 -0.90
CA ARG A 34 -15.23 -8.93 -1.41
C ARG A 34 -16.32 -9.28 -0.39
N ARG A 35 -16.12 -10.31 0.42
CA ARG A 35 -17.17 -10.80 1.35
C ARG A 35 -17.23 -10.05 2.67
N LYS A 36 -16.33 -9.11 2.98
CA LYS A 36 -16.28 -8.34 4.26
C LYS A 36 -16.49 -9.17 5.55
N ALA A 37 -16.92 -10.42 5.42
CA ALA A 37 -17.29 -11.32 6.53
C ALA A 37 -16.08 -12.03 7.15
N LEU A 38 -14.89 -11.87 6.61
CA LEU A 38 -13.67 -12.58 7.01
C LEU A 38 -12.55 -11.60 7.40
N SER A 39 -12.93 -10.41 7.86
CA SER A 39 -12.01 -9.35 8.28
C SER A 39 -11.01 -9.76 9.37
N SER A 40 -11.25 -10.87 10.07
CA SER A 40 -10.32 -11.42 11.06
C SER A 40 -9.15 -12.21 10.46
N ARG A 41 -9.20 -12.54 9.17
CA ARG A 41 -8.22 -13.41 8.50
C ARG A 41 -7.33 -12.68 7.51
N LEU A 42 -7.77 -11.49 7.08
CA LEU A 42 -7.05 -10.65 6.14
C LEU A 42 -7.32 -9.20 6.49
N LEU A 43 -6.29 -8.46 6.87
CA LEU A 43 -6.37 -7.04 7.14
C LEU A 43 -5.57 -6.27 6.08
N ILE A 44 -6.30 -5.49 5.28
CA ILE A 44 -5.71 -4.51 4.37
C ILE A 44 -6.08 -3.13 4.91
N THR A 45 -5.09 -2.32 5.20
CA THR A 45 -5.27 -1.01 5.82
C THR A 45 -4.31 0.03 5.23
N ASN A 46 -4.72 1.29 5.27
CA ASN A 46 -3.88 2.45 5.01
C ASN A 46 -3.54 3.23 6.29
N GLN A 47 -3.90 2.68 7.45
CA GLN A 47 -3.66 3.30 8.74
C GLN A 47 -2.54 2.59 9.49
N GLU A 48 -1.65 3.36 10.10
CA GLU A 48 -0.63 2.83 11.00
C GLU A 48 -1.23 2.69 12.40
N THR A 49 -1.05 1.51 12.99
CA THR A 49 -1.45 1.26 14.36
C THR A 49 -0.20 1.09 15.22
N ALA A 50 -0.06 1.90 16.25
CA ALA A 50 1.02 1.72 17.21
C ALA A 50 0.82 0.40 17.96
N LEU A 51 1.85 -0.44 17.97
CA LEU A 51 1.84 -1.69 18.70
C LEU A 51 2.13 -1.46 20.18
N THR A 52 1.47 -2.22 21.04
CA THR A 52 1.83 -2.33 22.45
C THR A 52 3.10 -3.16 22.59
N GLU A 53 3.80 -3.03 23.74
CA GLU A 53 5.00 -3.83 24.03
C GLU A 53 4.72 -5.35 23.98
N ALA A 54 3.54 -5.78 24.41
CA ALA A 54 3.11 -7.16 24.34
C ALA A 54 3.00 -7.66 22.90
N GLN A 55 2.35 -6.87 22.01
CA GLN A 55 2.22 -7.19 20.59
C GLN A 55 3.58 -7.24 19.88
N VAL A 56 4.49 -6.31 20.22
CA VAL A 56 5.87 -6.35 19.69
C VAL A 56 6.57 -7.66 20.05
N LYS A 57 6.43 -8.14 21.31
CA LYS A 57 6.99 -9.42 21.74
C LYS A 57 6.36 -10.61 21.01
N GLU A 58 5.05 -10.58 20.77
CA GLU A 58 4.34 -11.60 20.00
C GLU A 58 4.86 -11.67 18.55
N HIS A 59 5.08 -10.52 17.90
CA HIS A 59 5.65 -10.49 16.54
C HIS A 59 7.08 -11.04 16.51
N PHE A 60 7.93 -10.73 17.49
CA PHE A 60 9.26 -11.33 17.55
C PHE A 60 9.21 -12.85 17.75
N ALA A 61 8.32 -13.36 18.60
CA ALA A 61 8.13 -14.81 18.76
C ALA A 61 7.64 -15.46 17.44
N SER A 62 6.74 -14.80 16.71
CA SER A 62 6.27 -15.26 15.40
C SER A 62 7.40 -15.26 14.34
N ILE A 63 8.31 -14.26 14.36
CA ILE A 63 9.51 -14.23 13.51
C ILE A 63 10.39 -15.46 13.77
N ASP A 64 10.61 -15.83 15.03
CA ASP A 64 11.41 -17.01 15.39
C ASP A 64 10.73 -18.31 14.94
N GLU A 65 9.40 -18.42 15.08
CA GLU A 65 8.63 -19.56 14.61
C GLU A 65 8.73 -19.71 13.08
N HIS A 66 8.44 -18.63 12.33
CA HIS A 66 8.56 -18.66 10.86
C HIS A 66 10.00 -18.90 10.40
N THR A 67 10.99 -18.42 11.15
CA THR A 67 12.41 -18.71 10.87
C THR A 67 12.70 -20.20 10.96
N SER A 68 12.17 -20.89 11.97
CA SER A 68 12.31 -22.34 12.10
C SER A 68 11.66 -23.09 10.93
N VAL A 69 10.44 -22.66 10.51
CA VAL A 69 9.76 -23.24 9.35
C VAL A 69 10.59 -23.02 8.06
N ILE A 70 11.18 -21.84 7.88
CA ILE A 70 12.00 -21.53 6.68
C ILE A 70 13.30 -22.34 6.66
N VAL A 71 13.89 -22.65 7.82
CA VAL A 71 15.07 -23.51 7.91
C VAL A 71 14.73 -24.93 7.45
N GLU A 72 13.58 -25.46 7.86
CA GLU A 72 13.12 -26.80 7.45
C GLU A 72 12.61 -26.82 6.01
N HIS A 73 11.98 -25.74 5.54
CA HIS A 73 11.36 -25.59 4.23
C HIS A 73 11.84 -24.30 3.52
N PRO A 74 13.09 -24.28 2.99
CA PRO A 74 13.70 -23.06 2.45
C PRO A 74 12.95 -22.39 1.29
N ASN A 75 12.09 -23.16 0.59
CA ASN A 75 11.31 -22.67 -0.55
C ASN A 75 9.84 -22.37 -0.20
N ASP A 76 9.48 -22.30 1.09
CA ASP A 76 8.12 -21.91 1.50
C ASP A 76 7.91 -20.40 1.35
N ALA A 77 7.30 -20.00 0.22
CA ALA A 77 6.99 -18.62 -0.07
C ALA A 77 6.01 -18.01 0.96
N ILE A 78 5.09 -18.82 1.50
CA ILE A 78 4.08 -18.36 2.45
C ILE A 78 4.71 -18.09 3.81
N ALA A 79 5.60 -18.97 4.29
CA ALA A 79 6.30 -18.74 5.55
C ALA A 79 7.17 -17.47 5.50
N ARG A 80 7.87 -17.22 4.37
CA ARG A 80 8.61 -15.99 4.14
C ARG A 80 7.70 -14.76 4.11
N PHE A 81 6.59 -14.85 3.40
CA PHE A 81 5.60 -13.78 3.37
C PHE A 81 5.04 -13.49 4.77
N ALA A 82 4.67 -14.51 5.54
CA ALA A 82 4.18 -14.35 6.90
C ALA A 82 5.22 -13.66 7.80
N ARG A 83 6.51 -14.10 7.74
CA ARG A 83 7.58 -13.45 8.50
C ARG A 83 7.80 -12.00 8.06
N SER A 84 7.63 -11.69 6.78
CA SER A 84 7.72 -10.32 6.30
C SER A 84 6.66 -9.39 6.88
N LEU A 85 5.45 -9.90 7.16
CA LEU A 85 4.40 -9.12 7.83
C LEU A 85 4.81 -8.77 9.26
N ASP A 86 5.39 -9.71 9.99
CA ASP A 86 5.89 -9.46 11.34
C ASP A 86 7.04 -8.44 11.33
N PHE A 87 8.01 -8.59 10.42
CA PHE A 87 9.08 -7.59 10.24
C PHE A 87 8.53 -6.20 9.91
N TYR A 88 7.55 -6.10 9.02
CA TYR A 88 6.90 -4.83 8.70
C TYR A 88 6.26 -4.20 9.95
N LEU A 89 5.54 -4.97 10.74
CA LEU A 89 4.84 -4.48 11.94
C LEU A 89 5.80 -4.01 13.03
N VAL A 90 6.96 -4.67 13.18
CA VAL A 90 8.02 -4.20 14.09
C VAL A 90 8.95 -3.15 13.46
N GLN A 91 8.58 -2.61 12.28
CA GLN A 91 9.28 -1.56 11.53
C GLN A 91 10.67 -1.95 10.99
N ASP A 92 10.94 -3.25 10.88
CA ASP A 92 12.15 -3.77 10.22
C ASP A 92 11.90 -3.92 8.71
N LEU A 93 11.90 -2.79 8.00
CA LEU A 93 11.51 -2.73 6.58
C LEU A 93 12.51 -3.46 5.68
N ASP A 94 13.80 -3.49 6.04
CA ASP A 94 14.84 -4.14 5.24
C ASP A 94 14.66 -5.66 5.23
N ASN A 95 14.46 -6.27 6.39
CA ASN A 95 14.19 -7.70 6.49
C ASN A 95 12.83 -8.08 5.88
N ALA A 96 11.81 -7.22 6.02
CA ALA A 96 10.53 -7.40 5.35
C ALA A 96 10.69 -7.45 3.82
N ILE A 97 11.42 -6.52 3.21
CA ILE A 97 11.69 -6.48 1.76
C ILE A 97 12.52 -7.69 1.32
N ALA A 98 13.50 -8.11 2.12
CA ALA A 98 14.32 -9.28 1.82
C ALA A 98 13.47 -10.56 1.78
N ASP A 99 12.62 -10.78 2.76
CA ASP A 99 11.72 -11.93 2.81
C ASP A 99 10.71 -11.94 1.66
N LEU A 100 10.11 -10.79 1.34
CA LEU A 100 9.20 -10.66 0.20
C LEU A 100 9.91 -10.94 -1.13
N THR A 101 11.16 -10.52 -1.25
CA THR A 101 11.96 -10.82 -2.45
C THR A 101 12.23 -12.32 -2.57
N GLN A 102 12.55 -12.99 -1.48
CA GLN A 102 12.73 -14.44 -1.47
C GLN A 102 11.41 -15.18 -1.68
N ALA A 103 10.29 -14.70 -1.14
CA ALA A 103 8.96 -15.28 -1.40
C ALA A 103 8.61 -15.25 -2.90
N ILE A 104 8.92 -14.13 -3.58
CA ILE A 104 8.74 -13.99 -5.04
C ILE A 104 9.65 -14.94 -5.82
N ILE A 105 10.89 -15.15 -5.38
CA ILE A 105 11.81 -16.11 -6.01
C ILE A 105 11.27 -17.54 -5.86
N CYS A 106 10.69 -17.87 -4.71
CA CYS A 106 10.09 -19.19 -4.45
C CYS A 106 8.79 -19.40 -5.25
N ASP A 107 7.96 -18.35 -5.36
CA ASP A 107 6.71 -18.37 -6.13
C ASP A 107 6.50 -17.04 -6.86
N GLY A 108 6.90 -16.97 -8.11
CA GLY A 108 6.75 -15.78 -8.97
C GLY A 108 5.30 -15.42 -9.31
N THR A 109 4.33 -16.23 -8.90
CA THR A 109 2.89 -15.95 -9.09
C THR A 109 2.21 -15.46 -7.83
N PHE A 110 2.94 -15.40 -6.69
CA PHE A 110 2.40 -15.00 -5.40
C PHE A 110 2.25 -13.46 -5.32
N PHE A 111 1.18 -12.91 -5.90
CA PHE A 111 0.97 -11.45 -5.99
C PHE A 111 0.99 -10.72 -4.64
N PRO A 112 0.57 -11.29 -3.48
CA PRO A 112 0.64 -10.57 -2.22
C PRO A 112 2.06 -10.13 -1.84
N ALA A 113 3.07 -10.91 -2.24
CA ALA A 113 4.46 -10.55 -1.98
C ALA A 113 4.91 -9.34 -2.82
N TYR A 114 4.53 -9.26 -4.09
CA TYR A 114 4.76 -8.07 -4.91
C TYR A 114 4.03 -6.85 -4.35
N PHE A 115 2.75 -7.03 -3.99
CA PHE A 115 1.93 -5.96 -3.43
C PHE A 115 2.58 -5.35 -2.19
N ASN A 116 2.91 -6.16 -1.19
CA ASN A 116 3.53 -5.66 0.03
C ASN A 116 4.95 -5.12 -0.21
N ARG A 117 5.74 -5.74 -1.10
CA ARG A 117 7.08 -5.23 -1.40
C ARG A 117 7.04 -3.83 -1.99
N ALA A 118 6.09 -3.56 -2.88
CA ALA A 118 5.85 -2.22 -3.42
C ALA A 118 5.57 -1.21 -2.32
N LEU A 119 4.68 -1.55 -1.40
CA LEU A 119 4.23 -0.66 -0.33
C LEU A 119 5.32 -0.39 0.70
N ILE A 120 6.04 -1.44 1.12
CA ILE A 120 7.11 -1.30 2.12
C ILE A 120 8.27 -0.48 1.55
N ARG A 121 8.61 -0.66 0.26
CA ARG A 121 9.58 0.19 -0.44
C ARG A 121 9.14 1.65 -0.50
N TYR A 122 7.86 1.89 -0.83
CA TYR A 122 7.33 3.25 -0.82
C TYR A 122 7.45 3.89 0.56
N LYS A 123 7.05 3.17 1.62
CA LYS A 123 7.17 3.63 3.00
C LYS A 123 8.64 3.94 3.37
N GLN A 124 9.56 3.07 2.99
CA GLN A 124 10.99 3.29 3.21
C GLN A 124 11.49 4.57 2.53
N LEU A 125 11.05 4.85 1.29
CA LEU A 125 11.37 6.09 0.60
C LEU A 125 10.83 7.33 1.32
N GLU A 126 9.58 7.27 1.80
CA GLU A 126 8.97 8.39 2.52
C GLU A 126 9.68 8.65 3.87
N TYR A 127 10.08 7.59 4.60
CA TYR A 127 10.87 7.75 5.83
C TYR A 127 12.22 8.39 5.56
N ASN A 128 12.93 7.95 4.52
CA ASN A 128 14.22 8.52 4.16
C ASN A 128 14.10 10.01 3.81
N LYS A 129 13.04 10.41 3.10
CA LYS A 129 12.77 11.82 2.80
C LYS A 129 12.49 12.64 4.06
N ALA A 130 11.63 12.13 4.94
CA ALA A 130 11.27 12.82 6.18
C ALA A 130 12.50 13.00 7.09
N GLU A 131 13.35 11.98 7.20
CA GLU A 131 14.60 12.04 7.98
C GLU A 131 15.58 13.08 7.38
N ASP A 132 15.74 13.10 6.06
CA ASP A 132 16.61 14.07 5.39
C ASP A 132 16.11 15.51 5.57
N GLU A 133 14.79 15.73 5.50
CA GLU A 133 14.19 17.04 5.74
C GLU A 133 14.36 17.49 7.19
N MET A 134 14.16 16.58 8.15
CA MET A 134 14.38 16.86 9.57
C MET A 134 15.85 17.20 9.85
N ASN A 135 16.80 16.46 9.28
CA ASN A 135 18.23 16.73 9.44
C ASN A 135 18.64 18.08 8.83
N ARG A 136 18.10 18.46 7.66
CA ARG A 136 18.33 19.77 7.04
C ARG A 136 17.80 20.91 7.94
N THR A 137 16.60 20.76 8.51
CA THR A 137 16.02 21.80 9.38
C THR A 137 16.72 21.90 10.72
N ALA A 138 17.28 20.82 11.25
CA ALA A 138 18.06 20.80 12.48
C ALA A 138 19.51 21.36 12.30
N GLY A 139 19.92 21.72 11.09
CA GLY A 139 21.27 22.19 10.81
C GLY A 139 22.35 21.12 10.96
N ASN A 140 21.98 19.87 11.01
CA ASN A 140 22.90 18.75 11.08
C ASN A 140 23.61 18.55 9.72
N ALA A 141 24.86 18.07 9.75
CA ALA A 141 25.53 17.66 8.53
C ALA A 141 24.75 16.49 7.91
N VAL A 142 24.03 16.77 6.83
CA VAL A 142 23.34 15.73 6.06
C VAL A 142 24.41 14.89 5.36
N ILE A 143 24.55 13.64 5.78
CA ILE A 143 25.27 12.66 4.96
C ILE A 143 24.47 12.53 3.67
N PRO A 144 25.06 12.86 2.49
CA PRO A 144 24.30 12.77 1.25
C PRO A 144 23.84 11.32 1.05
N LYS A 145 22.58 11.02 1.39
CA LYS A 145 21.94 9.81 0.90
C LYS A 145 21.67 10.01 -0.59
N PRO A 146 21.72 8.95 -1.41
CA PRO A 146 21.35 9.09 -2.81
C PRO A 146 19.96 9.71 -2.90
N GLU A 147 19.84 10.79 -3.67
CA GLU A 147 18.53 11.41 -3.92
C GLU A 147 17.54 10.35 -4.39
N VAL A 148 16.33 10.35 -3.81
CA VAL A 148 15.23 9.50 -4.26
C VAL A 148 14.99 9.81 -5.74
N LYS A 149 15.36 8.86 -6.59
CA LYS A 149 15.28 9.01 -8.05
C LYS A 149 13.91 8.54 -8.52
N VAL A 150 13.49 9.04 -9.68
CA VAL A 150 12.31 8.50 -10.40
C VAL A 150 12.40 6.98 -10.52
N MET A 151 13.62 6.43 -10.72
CA MET A 151 13.90 5.00 -10.79
C MET A 151 13.45 4.20 -9.55
N ASP A 152 13.44 4.82 -8.36
CA ASP A 152 12.99 4.14 -7.14
C ASP A 152 11.47 3.91 -7.17
N TYR A 153 10.71 4.87 -7.70
CA TYR A 153 9.28 4.72 -7.92
C TYR A 153 8.95 3.78 -9.08
N ASP A 154 9.80 3.70 -10.11
CA ASP A 154 9.62 2.74 -11.21
C ASP A 154 9.70 1.29 -10.70
N ILE A 155 10.58 0.99 -9.76
CA ILE A 155 10.67 -0.34 -9.13
C ILE A 155 9.35 -0.66 -8.38
N ILE A 156 8.81 0.31 -7.65
CA ILE A 156 7.53 0.17 -6.93
C ILE A 156 6.39 -0.04 -7.92
N LYS A 157 6.34 0.77 -8.98
CA LYS A 157 5.33 0.66 -10.03
C LYS A 157 5.39 -0.69 -10.72
N ASN A 158 6.57 -1.22 -11.04
CA ASN A 158 6.73 -2.52 -11.66
C ASN A 158 6.19 -3.68 -10.79
N ASP A 159 6.38 -3.62 -9.47
CA ASP A 159 5.78 -4.58 -8.56
C ASP A 159 4.24 -4.50 -8.62
N LEU A 160 3.65 -3.30 -8.63
CA LEU A 160 2.20 -3.10 -8.75
C LEU A 160 1.66 -3.50 -10.13
N ASP A 161 2.41 -3.27 -11.20
CA ASP A 161 2.09 -3.76 -12.55
C ASP A 161 1.99 -5.30 -12.54
N LYS A 162 2.92 -5.96 -11.85
CA LYS A 162 2.89 -7.42 -11.70
C LYS A 162 1.70 -7.90 -10.88
N VAL A 163 1.31 -7.18 -9.84
CA VAL A 163 0.08 -7.48 -9.09
C VAL A 163 -1.13 -7.40 -10.01
N ILE A 164 -1.25 -6.36 -10.82
CA ILE A 164 -2.38 -6.18 -11.74
C ILE A 164 -2.42 -7.28 -12.82
N GLU A 165 -1.25 -7.70 -13.33
CA GLU A 165 -1.15 -8.82 -14.26
C GLU A 165 -1.67 -10.12 -13.64
N LEU A 166 -1.28 -10.41 -12.39
CA LEU A 166 -1.60 -11.65 -11.69
C LEU A 166 -3.01 -11.64 -11.08
N ALA A 167 -3.51 -10.48 -10.66
CA ALA A 167 -4.79 -10.29 -9.99
C ALA A 167 -5.51 -9.02 -10.50
N PRO A 168 -6.08 -9.05 -11.72
CA PRO A 168 -6.63 -7.88 -12.40
C PRO A 168 -7.87 -7.26 -11.73
N ASP A 169 -8.48 -7.99 -10.78
CA ASP A 169 -9.61 -7.49 -10.00
C ASP A 169 -9.20 -6.98 -8.60
N PHE A 170 -7.90 -6.96 -8.29
CA PHE A 170 -7.42 -6.53 -6.98
C PHE A 170 -7.39 -5.01 -6.90
N VAL A 171 -8.45 -4.43 -6.35
CA VAL A 171 -8.74 -2.99 -6.33
C VAL A 171 -7.60 -2.14 -5.77
N TYR A 172 -6.94 -2.62 -4.72
CA TYR A 172 -5.87 -1.88 -4.04
C TYR A 172 -4.61 -1.71 -4.89
N ALA A 173 -4.36 -2.60 -5.87
CA ALA A 173 -3.20 -2.45 -6.75
C ALA A 173 -3.35 -1.23 -7.67
N TYR A 174 -4.53 -1.02 -8.24
CA TYR A 174 -4.81 0.17 -9.05
C TYR A 174 -4.75 1.44 -8.20
N TYR A 175 -5.39 1.44 -7.02
CA TYR A 175 -5.34 2.59 -6.13
C TYR A 175 -3.90 2.97 -5.76
N ASN A 176 -3.09 2.00 -5.34
CA ASN A 176 -1.71 2.24 -4.94
C ASN A 176 -0.83 2.67 -6.12
N ARG A 177 -1.02 2.08 -7.32
CA ARG A 177 -0.29 2.53 -8.52
C ARG A 177 -0.69 3.94 -8.92
N GLY A 178 -1.97 4.30 -8.81
CA GLY A 178 -2.46 5.66 -8.98
C GLY A 178 -1.76 6.65 -8.03
N ASN A 179 -1.55 6.27 -6.77
CA ASN A 179 -0.80 7.10 -5.81
C ASN A 179 0.66 7.29 -6.25
N VAL A 180 1.35 6.23 -6.67
CA VAL A 180 2.73 6.30 -7.20
C VAL A 180 2.79 7.21 -8.43
N LEU A 181 1.88 7.04 -9.39
CA LEU A 181 1.80 7.87 -10.59
C LEU A 181 1.54 9.34 -10.27
N SER A 182 0.71 9.63 -9.25
CA SER A 182 0.46 11.01 -8.77
C SER A 182 1.71 11.63 -8.18
N VAL A 183 2.52 10.87 -7.43
CA VAL A 183 3.83 11.32 -6.91
C VAL A 183 4.79 11.61 -8.06
N LEU A 184 4.79 10.78 -9.10
CA LEU A 184 5.56 10.98 -10.34
C LEU A 184 5.01 12.12 -11.23
N LYS A 185 3.89 12.74 -10.82
CA LYS A 185 3.16 13.79 -11.56
C LYS A 185 2.57 13.31 -12.89
N ASP A 186 2.48 12.02 -13.13
CA ASP A 186 1.68 11.46 -14.24
C ASP A 186 0.21 11.37 -13.82
N TYR A 187 -0.38 12.55 -13.65
CA TYR A 187 -1.75 12.70 -13.17
C TYR A 187 -2.79 12.06 -14.08
N ARG A 188 -2.51 11.99 -15.40
CA ARG A 188 -3.45 11.39 -16.36
C ARG A 188 -3.52 9.87 -16.18
N ALA A 189 -2.37 9.22 -16.07
CA ALA A 189 -2.30 7.79 -15.80
C ALA A 189 -2.85 7.45 -14.40
N ALA A 190 -2.59 8.30 -13.40
CA ALA A 190 -3.15 8.15 -12.06
C ALA A 190 -4.69 8.15 -12.06
N ILE A 191 -5.32 9.05 -12.81
CA ILE A 191 -6.78 9.11 -12.94
C ILE A 191 -7.32 7.80 -13.53
N VAL A 192 -6.68 7.26 -14.57
CA VAL A 192 -7.10 5.97 -15.18
C VAL A 192 -7.08 4.84 -14.15
N ASP A 193 -6.07 4.81 -13.29
CA ASP A 193 -5.96 3.80 -12.23
C ASP A 193 -7.02 4.00 -11.15
N TYR A 194 -7.27 5.23 -10.70
CA TYR A 194 -8.36 5.51 -9.76
C TYR A 194 -9.74 5.20 -10.37
N ASP A 195 -9.95 5.47 -11.65
CA ASP A 195 -11.17 5.08 -12.38
C ASP A 195 -11.39 3.58 -12.31
N LYS A 196 -10.31 2.81 -12.51
CA LYS A 196 -10.39 1.34 -12.43
C LYS A 196 -10.66 0.87 -11.00
N ALA A 197 -10.02 1.47 -10.00
CA ALA A 197 -10.28 1.16 -8.59
C ALA A 197 -11.74 1.43 -8.22
N ILE A 198 -12.29 2.58 -8.62
CA ILE A 198 -13.69 2.96 -8.38
C ILE A 198 -14.66 2.04 -9.15
N ALA A 199 -14.32 1.62 -10.37
CA ALA A 199 -15.14 0.68 -11.13
C ALA A 199 -15.21 -0.70 -10.45
N LEU A 200 -14.12 -1.12 -9.79
CA LEU A 200 -14.07 -2.37 -9.01
C LEU A 200 -14.76 -2.26 -7.65
N ASP A 201 -14.62 -1.11 -6.97
CA ASP A 201 -15.32 -0.80 -5.71
C ASP A 201 -15.90 0.62 -5.75
N PRO A 202 -17.19 0.77 -6.09
CA PRO A 202 -17.87 2.07 -6.15
C PRO A 202 -17.98 2.80 -4.80
N ASN A 203 -17.64 2.16 -3.69
CA ASN A 203 -17.63 2.75 -2.35
C ASN A 203 -16.22 3.06 -1.84
N PHE A 204 -15.21 2.98 -2.69
CA PHE A 204 -13.83 3.24 -2.29
C PHE A 204 -13.58 4.74 -2.13
N ALA A 205 -13.86 5.25 -0.93
CA ALA A 205 -13.82 6.68 -0.60
C ALA A 205 -12.45 7.33 -0.91
N ASP A 206 -11.34 6.64 -0.55
CA ASP A 206 -9.98 7.14 -0.75
C ASP A 206 -9.65 7.31 -2.24
N ALA A 207 -10.18 6.43 -3.10
CA ALA A 207 -9.97 6.55 -4.55
C ALA A 207 -10.67 7.77 -5.13
N TYR A 208 -11.89 8.07 -4.70
CA TYR A 208 -12.56 9.33 -5.05
C TYR A 208 -11.78 10.54 -4.53
N PHE A 209 -11.31 10.50 -3.29
CA PHE A 209 -10.55 11.60 -2.71
C PHE A 209 -9.28 11.89 -3.49
N ASN A 210 -8.46 10.87 -3.77
CA ASN A 210 -7.19 11.03 -4.48
C ASN A 210 -7.40 11.39 -5.95
N ARG A 211 -8.42 10.83 -6.64
CA ARG A 211 -8.79 11.24 -7.98
C ARG A 211 -9.25 12.71 -8.02
N GLY A 212 -10.05 13.11 -7.03
CA GLY A 212 -10.51 14.48 -6.88
C GLY A 212 -9.36 15.48 -6.74
N LEU A 213 -8.38 15.19 -5.88
CA LEU A 213 -7.16 15.98 -5.75
C LEU A 213 -6.36 16.01 -7.06
N THR A 214 -6.22 14.86 -7.70
CA THR A 214 -5.48 14.74 -8.96
C THR A 214 -6.14 15.57 -10.08
N HIS A 215 -7.47 15.58 -10.15
CA HIS A 215 -8.21 16.47 -11.04
C HIS A 215 -7.94 17.96 -10.75
N ILE A 216 -7.91 18.35 -9.47
CA ILE A 216 -7.58 19.71 -9.06
C ILE A 216 -6.15 20.09 -9.48
N PHE A 217 -5.17 19.20 -9.32
CA PHE A 217 -3.79 19.44 -9.77
C PHE A 217 -3.68 19.62 -11.29
N LEU A 218 -4.59 19.01 -12.06
CA LEU A 218 -4.72 19.22 -13.51
C LEU A 218 -5.53 20.46 -13.90
N GLY A 219 -6.09 21.20 -12.94
CA GLY A 219 -6.97 22.34 -13.21
C GLY A 219 -8.42 21.96 -13.51
N ASN A 220 -8.79 20.68 -13.44
CA ASN A 220 -10.13 20.16 -13.68
C ASN A 220 -11.01 20.31 -12.43
N ASN A 221 -11.13 21.54 -11.91
CA ASN A 221 -11.72 21.82 -10.60
C ASN A 221 -13.15 21.28 -10.44
N ARG A 222 -13.97 21.30 -11.51
CA ARG A 222 -15.36 20.80 -11.44
C ARG A 222 -15.42 19.30 -11.13
N GLN A 223 -14.60 18.50 -11.82
CA GLN A 223 -14.51 17.06 -11.60
C GLN A 223 -13.91 16.76 -10.23
N GLY A 224 -12.86 17.51 -9.87
CA GLY A 224 -12.22 17.36 -8.56
C GLY A 224 -13.17 17.62 -7.39
N ILE A 225 -13.98 18.68 -7.46
CA ILE A 225 -14.98 18.99 -6.43
C ILE A 225 -16.07 17.90 -6.38
N ALA A 226 -16.51 17.38 -7.53
CA ALA A 226 -17.50 16.30 -7.55
C ALA A 226 -16.98 15.02 -6.87
N ASP A 227 -15.75 14.63 -7.15
CA ASP A 227 -15.10 13.48 -6.54
C ASP A 227 -14.87 13.69 -5.03
N LEU A 228 -14.41 14.87 -4.62
CA LEU A 228 -14.24 15.20 -3.20
C LEU A 228 -15.60 15.19 -2.46
N SER A 229 -16.68 15.66 -3.08
CA SER A 229 -18.03 15.58 -2.53
C SER A 229 -18.41 14.12 -2.31
N LYS A 230 -18.15 13.25 -3.29
CA LYS A 230 -18.41 11.81 -3.16
C LYS A 230 -17.57 11.15 -2.07
N ALA A 231 -16.29 11.48 -1.97
CA ALA A 231 -15.44 11.02 -0.88
C ALA A 231 -15.97 11.44 0.50
N GLY A 232 -16.46 12.68 0.63
CA GLY A 232 -17.09 13.18 1.84
C GLY A 232 -18.38 12.42 2.21
N GLU A 233 -19.25 12.12 1.23
CA GLU A 233 -20.44 11.29 1.42
C GLU A 233 -20.09 9.87 1.89
N LEU A 234 -18.95 9.34 1.43
CA LEU A 234 -18.44 8.03 1.80
C LEU A 234 -17.64 8.02 3.11
N GLY A 235 -17.52 9.18 3.79
CA GLY A 235 -16.96 9.26 5.15
C GLY A 235 -15.65 10.03 5.29
N ILE A 236 -15.02 10.49 4.21
CA ILE A 236 -13.80 11.31 4.29
C ILE A 236 -14.19 12.78 4.54
N VAL A 237 -14.41 13.11 5.82
CA VAL A 237 -14.87 14.44 6.23
C VAL A 237 -13.88 15.56 5.84
N SER A 238 -12.59 15.27 5.77
CA SER A 238 -11.55 16.21 5.35
C SER A 238 -11.76 16.74 3.93
N ALA A 239 -12.47 15.99 3.06
CA ALA A 239 -12.80 16.41 1.70
C ALA A 239 -13.60 17.73 1.67
N TYR A 240 -14.54 17.92 2.60
CA TYR A 240 -15.33 19.15 2.67
C TYR A 240 -14.48 20.39 3.00
N ASN A 241 -13.43 20.23 3.81
CA ASN A 241 -12.51 21.32 4.12
C ASN A 241 -11.72 21.75 2.89
N ILE A 242 -11.39 20.80 2.02
CA ILE A 242 -10.70 21.10 0.77
C ILE A 242 -11.65 21.83 -0.20
N ILE A 243 -12.86 21.33 -0.38
CA ILE A 243 -13.88 21.98 -1.23
C ILE A 243 -14.07 23.43 -0.80
N LYS A 244 -14.26 23.68 0.50
CA LYS A 244 -14.44 25.02 1.05
C LYS A 244 -13.30 25.97 0.65
N ARG A 245 -12.04 25.54 0.79
CA ARG A 245 -10.87 26.35 0.39
C ARG A 245 -10.86 26.71 -1.09
N PHE A 246 -11.33 25.81 -1.96
CA PHE A 246 -11.37 26.06 -3.41
C PHE A 246 -12.56 26.94 -3.83
N THR A 247 -13.64 26.98 -3.07
CA THR A 247 -14.79 27.84 -3.34
C THR A 247 -14.58 29.27 -2.82
N GLU A 248 -13.96 29.41 -1.64
CA GLU A 248 -13.68 30.73 -1.02
C GLU A 248 -12.56 31.51 -1.73
N GLN A 249 -11.65 30.87 -2.48
CA GLN A 249 -10.59 31.56 -3.23
C GLN A 249 -11.07 32.16 -4.55
N LYS A 250 -12.34 32.02 -4.90
CA LYS A 250 -12.94 32.57 -6.13
C LYS A 250 -13.80 33.83 -5.89
N GLU A 251 -13.96 34.24 -4.65
CA GLU A 251 -14.52 35.53 -4.23
C GLU A 251 -13.40 36.56 -3.97
#